data_4c945768e8da6c5cf12d2d9ce3b196a4
#
_entry.id   4c945768e8da6c5cf12d2d9ce3b196a4
#
_cell.length_a   1.000
_cell.length_b   1.000
_cell.length_c   1.000
_cell.angle_alpha   90.00
_cell.angle_beta   90.00
_cell.angle_gamma   90.00
#
_symmetry.space_group_name_H-M   'P 1'
#
loop_
_entity.id
_entity.type
_entity.pdbx_description
1 polymer ?
#
loop_
_entity_poly.entity_id
_entity_poly.type
_entity_poly.pdbx_seq_one_letter_code
_entity_poly.pdbx_strand_id
1 'polypeptide(L)'
;MQETLNKRIGVETAGMTEEEKVKWTLNYLRAMQQEMAELTDSVPWKWWAKYQKFDEQNARVEVIDLFHFLISVSTFRAVISFFILTLLPLCFTVITII
;
A
#
# COMPACT_ATOMS: atom_id res chain seq x y z
N MET A 1 3.83 -8.27 13.94
CA MET A 1 4.89 -8.35 12.92
C MET A 1 5.14 -7.03 12.20
N GLN A 2 4.11 -6.37 11.67
CA GLN A 2 4.26 -5.08 10.99
C GLN A 2 4.79 -3.99 11.92
N GLU A 3 4.34 -3.94 13.15
CA GLU A 3 4.82 -2.99 14.15
C GLU A 3 6.33 -3.17 14.43
N THR A 4 6.80 -4.40 14.50
CA THR A 4 8.23 -4.71 14.68
C THR A 4 9.05 -4.22 13.49
N LEU A 5 8.55 -4.39 12.27
CA LEU A 5 9.19 -3.87 11.07
C LEU A 5 9.25 -2.35 11.08
N ASN A 6 8.15 -1.69 11.45
CA ASN A 6 8.08 -0.23 11.54
C ASN A 6 9.11 0.32 12.54
N LYS A 7 9.29 -0.34 13.68
CA LYS A 7 10.31 0.04 14.66
C LYS A 7 11.73 -0.04 14.09
N ARG A 8 12.02 -1.07 13.30
CA ARG A 8 13.33 -1.24 12.65
C ARG A 8 13.67 -0.11 11.70
N ILE A 9 12.67 0.48 11.05
CA ILE A 9 12.85 1.61 10.13
C ILE A 9 12.65 2.97 10.80
N GLY A 10 12.56 3.00 12.13
CA GLY A 10 12.47 4.23 12.92
C GLY A 10 11.06 4.75 13.15
N VAL A 11 10.04 3.94 12.90
CA VAL A 11 8.64 4.33 13.15
C VAL A 11 8.15 3.63 14.42
N GLU A 12 7.99 4.39 15.48
CA GLU A 12 7.36 3.93 16.72
C GLU A 12 5.93 4.45 16.81
N THR A 13 4.97 3.52 16.87
CA THR A 13 3.55 3.86 16.92
C THR A 13 3.06 4.17 18.32
N ALA A 14 3.69 3.58 19.35
CA ALA A 14 3.33 3.84 20.74
C ALA A 14 3.73 5.27 21.15
N GLY A 15 2.79 6.02 21.71
CA GLY A 15 3.04 7.36 22.20
C GLY A 15 3.15 8.45 21.12
N MET A 16 2.73 8.18 19.89
CA MET A 16 2.71 9.19 18.83
C MET A 16 1.79 10.36 19.17
N THR A 17 2.30 11.58 18.98
CA THR A 17 1.49 12.80 19.01
C THR A 17 0.61 12.89 17.76
N GLU A 18 -0.43 13.73 17.78
CA GLU A 18 -1.26 13.95 16.58
C GLU A 18 -0.43 14.51 15.41
N GLU A 19 0.53 15.37 15.69
CA GLU A 19 1.44 15.92 14.67
C GLU A 19 2.29 14.82 14.02
N GLU A 20 2.83 13.92 14.82
CA GLU A 20 3.58 12.76 14.32
C GLU A 20 2.70 11.81 13.51
N LYS A 21 1.45 11.59 13.95
CA LYS A 21 0.48 10.77 13.19
C LYS A 21 0.20 11.37 11.81
N VAL A 22 0.03 12.68 11.72
CA VAL A 22 -0.16 13.37 10.43
C VAL A 22 1.07 13.21 9.56
N LYS A 23 2.26 13.43 10.10
CA LYS A 23 3.53 13.27 9.38
C LYS A 23 3.66 11.88 8.78
N TRP A 24 3.47 10.85 9.59
CA TRP A 24 3.63 9.47 9.13
C TRP A 24 2.52 9.01 8.21
N THR A 25 1.29 9.50 8.41
CA THR A 25 0.20 9.25 7.46
C THR A 25 0.57 9.75 6.06
N LEU A 26 1.11 10.98 5.96
CA LEU A 26 1.55 11.54 4.68
C LEU A 26 2.71 10.75 4.08
N ASN A 27 3.67 10.32 4.90
CA ASN A 27 4.79 9.51 4.42
C ASN A 27 4.32 8.18 3.84
N TYR A 28 3.42 7.48 4.54
CA TYR A 28 2.88 6.22 4.05
C TYR A 28 1.99 6.39 2.82
N LEU A 29 1.22 7.48 2.73
CA LEU A 29 0.45 7.79 1.52
C LEU A 29 1.37 7.98 0.31
N ARG A 30 2.49 8.68 0.48
CA ARG A 30 3.47 8.82 -0.60
C ARG A 30 4.10 7.50 -1.01
N ALA A 31 4.42 6.66 -0.03
CA ALA A 31 4.92 5.31 -0.30
C ALA A 31 3.89 4.48 -1.07
N MET A 32 2.62 4.52 -0.68
CA MET A 32 1.55 3.82 -1.38
C MET A 32 1.35 4.34 -2.81
N GLN A 33 1.48 5.65 -3.04
CA GLN A 33 1.44 6.21 -4.40
C GLN A 33 2.55 5.64 -5.28
N GLN A 34 3.75 5.49 -4.74
CA GLN A 34 4.87 4.90 -5.46
C GLN A 34 4.61 3.43 -5.80
N GLU A 35 4.11 2.66 -4.85
CA GLU A 35 3.77 1.25 -5.09
C GLU A 35 2.64 1.10 -6.11
N MET A 36 1.68 2.02 -6.12
CA MET A 36 0.63 2.05 -7.13
C MET A 36 1.19 2.30 -8.53
N ALA A 37 2.16 3.19 -8.65
CA ALA A 37 2.84 3.46 -9.93
C ALA A 37 3.61 2.22 -10.39
N GLU A 38 4.33 1.56 -9.50
CA GLU A 38 5.08 0.34 -9.80
C GLU A 38 4.15 -0.82 -10.19
N LEU A 39 3.01 -0.95 -9.50
CA LEU A 39 1.97 -1.91 -9.87
C LEU A 39 1.46 -1.64 -11.29
N THR A 40 1.16 -0.39 -11.59
CA THR A 40 0.69 0.03 -12.92
C THR A 40 1.71 -0.34 -13.99
N ASP A 41 3.00 -0.09 -13.74
CA ASP A 41 4.07 -0.44 -14.68
C ASP A 41 4.26 -1.94 -14.86
N SER A 42 3.81 -2.75 -13.90
CA SER A 42 3.91 -4.21 -13.97
C SER A 42 2.82 -4.87 -14.80
N VAL A 43 1.74 -4.16 -15.13
CA VAL A 43 0.58 -4.71 -15.85
C VAL A 43 0.41 -4.06 -17.23
N PRO A 44 -0.14 -4.79 -18.23
CA PRO A 44 -0.36 -4.25 -19.57
C PRO A 44 -1.63 -3.39 -19.63
N TRP A 45 -1.54 -2.16 -19.15
CA TRP A 45 -2.69 -1.25 -19.04
C TRP A 45 -2.86 -0.27 -20.20
N LYS A 46 -1.79 -0.11 -21.04
CA LYS A 46 -1.80 0.87 -22.14
C LYS A 46 -2.56 0.31 -23.34
N TRP A 47 -3.84 0.62 -23.45
CA TRP A 47 -4.70 0.11 -24.53
C TRP A 47 -4.21 0.50 -25.94
N TRP A 48 -3.37 1.53 -26.06
CA TRP A 48 -2.81 2.00 -27.32
C TRP A 48 -1.49 1.34 -27.69
N ALA A 49 -0.88 0.61 -26.80
CA ALA A 49 0.41 -0.04 -27.01
C ALA A 49 0.23 -1.46 -27.56
N LYS A 50 0.90 -1.77 -28.67
CA LYS A 50 0.79 -3.08 -29.30
C LYS A 50 1.45 -4.20 -28.53
N TYR A 51 2.58 -3.88 -27.89
CA TYR A 51 3.34 -4.86 -27.11
C TYR A 51 3.53 -4.33 -25.69
N GLN A 52 3.12 -5.15 -24.73
CA GLN A 52 3.28 -4.84 -23.31
C GLN A 52 3.65 -6.10 -22.57
N LYS A 53 4.56 -5.95 -21.61
CA LYS A 53 4.96 -7.04 -20.74
C LYS A 53 4.06 -7.06 -19.51
N PHE A 54 3.63 -8.26 -19.12
CA PHE A 54 2.95 -8.47 -17.85
C PHE A 54 3.91 -9.18 -16.89
N ASP A 55 4.38 -8.46 -15.89
CA ASP A 55 5.18 -9.00 -14.80
C ASP A 55 4.27 -9.33 -13.61
N GLU A 56 3.64 -10.49 -13.69
CA GLU A 56 2.68 -10.95 -12.68
C GLU A 56 3.31 -11.07 -11.29
N GLN A 57 4.53 -11.58 -11.22
CA GLN A 57 5.22 -11.76 -9.95
C GLN A 57 5.47 -10.41 -9.27
N ASN A 58 5.97 -9.44 -10.01
CA ASN A 58 6.20 -8.10 -9.48
C ASN A 58 4.88 -7.41 -9.11
N ALA A 59 3.84 -7.54 -9.94
CA ALA A 59 2.53 -6.99 -9.63
C ALA A 59 1.98 -7.50 -8.29
N ARG A 60 2.15 -8.78 -8.01
CA ARG A 60 1.75 -9.37 -6.72
C ARG A 60 2.54 -8.79 -5.54
N VAL A 61 3.85 -8.59 -5.72
CA VAL A 61 4.70 -7.96 -4.71
C VAL A 61 4.23 -6.55 -4.40
N GLU A 62 3.91 -5.76 -5.41
CA GLU A 62 3.45 -4.38 -5.21
C GLU A 62 2.10 -4.31 -4.48
N VAL A 63 1.20 -5.24 -4.75
CA VAL A 63 -0.07 -5.33 -4.00
C VAL A 63 0.19 -5.65 -2.52
N ILE A 64 1.11 -6.55 -2.24
CA ILE A 64 1.49 -6.90 -0.87
C ILE A 64 2.13 -5.70 -0.16
N ASP A 65 2.98 -4.94 -0.83
CA ASP A 65 3.62 -3.76 -0.27
C ASP A 65 2.61 -2.67 0.06
N LEU A 66 1.64 -2.44 -0.82
CA LEU A 66 0.50 -1.55 -0.54
C LEU A 66 -0.24 -1.97 0.73
N PHE A 67 -0.49 -3.26 0.88
CA PHE A 67 -1.17 -3.82 2.04
C PHE A 67 -0.37 -3.58 3.32
N HIS A 68 0.95 -3.77 3.27
CA HIS A 68 1.84 -3.53 4.42
C HIS A 68 1.81 -2.06 4.86
N PHE A 69 1.86 -1.12 3.93
CA PHE A 69 1.78 0.30 4.24
C PHE A 69 0.44 0.67 4.87
N LEU A 70 -0.63 0.08 4.39
CA LEU A 70 -1.96 0.33 4.93
C LEU A 70 -2.13 -0.23 6.34
N ILE A 71 -1.60 -1.42 6.62
CA ILE A 71 -1.55 -1.99 7.97
C ILE A 71 -0.75 -1.06 8.88
N SER A 72 0.37 -0.52 8.40
CA SER A 72 1.21 0.40 9.16
C SER A 72 0.43 1.65 9.58
N VAL A 73 -0.31 2.25 8.66
CA VAL A 73 -1.16 3.41 8.98
C VAL A 73 -2.22 3.03 10.03
N SER A 74 -2.80 1.86 9.92
CA SER A 74 -3.83 1.40 10.86
C SER A 74 -3.32 1.17 12.28
N THR A 75 -2.01 1.04 12.48
CA THR A 75 -1.43 0.87 13.83
C THR A 75 -1.50 2.15 14.66
N PHE A 76 -1.59 3.30 14.04
CA PHE A 76 -1.67 4.59 14.73
C PHE A 76 -2.88 5.45 14.33
N ARG A 77 -3.66 4.99 13.37
CA ARG A 77 -4.93 5.61 12.98
C ARG A 77 -6.02 4.56 12.85
N ALA A 78 -7.21 4.87 13.36
CA ALA A 78 -8.36 3.97 13.29
C ALA A 78 -9.00 4.00 11.89
N VAL A 79 -8.25 3.55 10.87
CA VAL A 79 -8.70 3.52 9.47
C VAL A 79 -9.15 2.13 9.00
N ILE A 80 -9.04 1.12 9.87
CA ILE A 80 -9.31 -0.28 9.52
C ILE A 80 -10.75 -0.45 9.00
N SER A 81 -11.74 0.13 9.67
CA SER A 81 -13.13 0.00 9.26
C SER A 81 -13.38 0.62 7.88
N PHE A 82 -12.83 1.80 7.63
CA PHE A 82 -12.90 2.44 6.33
C PHE A 82 -12.19 1.61 5.26
N PHE A 83 -11.04 1.05 5.61
CA PHE A 83 -10.25 0.20 4.74
C PHE A 83 -11.00 -1.08 4.34
N ILE A 84 -11.59 -1.77 5.31
CA ILE A 84 -12.34 -2.99 5.06
C ILE A 84 -13.53 -2.72 4.14
N LEU A 85 -14.23 -1.59 4.33
CA LEU A 85 -15.41 -1.26 3.55
C LEU A 85 -15.11 -0.78 2.13
N THR A 86 -13.97 -0.11 1.90
CA THR A 86 -13.71 0.57 0.63
C THR A 86 -12.52 0.00 -0.15
N LEU A 87 -11.43 -0.32 0.51
CA LEU A 87 -10.17 -0.69 -0.15
C LEU A 87 -9.96 -2.20 -0.26
N LEU A 88 -10.45 -2.97 0.70
CA LEU A 88 -10.30 -4.42 0.64
C LEU A 88 -10.99 -5.03 -0.59
N PRO A 89 -12.21 -4.63 -0.98
CA PRO A 89 -12.80 -5.09 -2.23
C PRO A 89 -11.99 -4.71 -3.47
N LEU A 90 -11.39 -3.52 -3.48
CA LEU A 90 -10.53 -3.07 -4.57
C LEU A 90 -9.25 -3.92 -4.66
N CYS A 91 -8.62 -4.22 -3.53
CA CYS A 91 -7.47 -5.11 -3.48
C CYS A 91 -7.80 -6.51 -4.00
N PHE A 92 -8.96 -7.07 -3.62
CA PHE A 92 -9.43 -8.35 -4.14
C PHE A 92 -9.65 -8.31 -5.64
N THR A 93 -10.24 -7.24 -6.16
CA THR A 93 -10.46 -7.05 -7.60
C THR A 93 -9.13 -7.02 -8.34
N VAL A 94 -8.15 -6.27 -7.84
CA VAL A 94 -6.82 -6.19 -8.45
C VAL A 94 -6.13 -7.56 -8.43
N ILE A 95 -6.18 -8.28 -7.32
CA ILE A 95 -5.59 -9.62 -7.21
C ILE A 95 -6.26 -10.61 -8.18
N THR A 96 -7.57 -10.50 -8.37
CA THR A 96 -8.32 -11.36 -9.28
C THR A 96 -8.00 -11.07 -10.74
N ILE A 97 -7.82 -9.79 -11.09
CA ILE A 97 -7.49 -9.36 -12.46
C ILE A 97 -6.04 -9.70 -12.80
N ILE A 98 -5.15 -9.61 -11.83
CA ILE A 98 -3.75 -9.99 -11.98
C ILE A 98 -3.61 -11.52 -11.83
#